data_5956d486ddfbdcebe9d35e77aa0df42a
#
_entry.id   5956d486ddfbdcebe9d35e77aa0df42a
#
_cell.length_a   1.000
_cell.length_b   1.000
_cell.length_c   1.000
_cell.angle_alpha   90.00
_cell.angle_beta   90.00
_cell.angle_gamma   90.00
#
_symmetry.space_group_name_H-M   'P 1'
#
loop_
_entity.id
_entity.type
_entity.pdbx_description
1 polymer ?
#
loop_
_entity_poly.entity_id
_entity_poly.type
_entity_poly.pdbx_seq_one_letter_code
_entity_poly.pdbx_strand_id
1 'polypeptide(L)'
;RRIRRERPDFVLMKYWTPFMAPCFGTIARIARGNGHTKVLCQIDNVEPHEHHLTDKPFNRYYLHSVDGFVYMSEQVHSELRAYSDAPALFSPHPLFENFGERVERSEACVRLGLDPANRYVLFFGLIRDYKGLDLLLDAWAQLRRAGRTEGRRLIVAGEFYTAREPYLNRIADNGLQDEVLLHDRFIPDDDV
;
A
#
# COMPACT_ATOMS: atom_id res chain seq x y z
N ARG A 1 31.93 0.63 0.59
CA ARG A 1 33.20 -0.05 0.88
C ARG A 1 32.95 -1.53 1.24
N ARG A 2 31.94 -1.86 2.08
CA ARG A 2 31.67 -3.24 2.53
C ARG A 2 31.35 -4.18 1.37
N ILE A 3 30.39 -3.86 0.49
CA ILE A 3 30.01 -4.67 -0.68
C ILE A 3 31.22 -4.98 -1.58
N ARG A 4 32.11 -4.01 -1.81
CA ARG A 4 33.32 -4.24 -2.63
C ARG A 4 34.29 -5.21 -1.98
N ARG A 5 34.37 -5.23 -0.65
CA ARG A 5 35.27 -6.11 0.10
C ARG A 5 34.70 -7.52 0.20
N GLU A 6 33.42 -7.64 0.53
CA GLU A 6 32.76 -8.91 0.74
C GLU A 6 32.39 -9.62 -0.56
N ARG A 7 32.26 -8.87 -1.66
CA ARG A 7 31.93 -9.39 -2.99
C ARG A 7 30.81 -10.41 -2.98
N PRO A 8 29.60 -10.09 -2.45
CA PRO A 8 28.48 -11.01 -2.47
C PRO A 8 28.11 -11.34 -3.92
N ASP A 9 27.58 -12.55 -4.16
CA ASP A 9 27.09 -12.96 -5.48
C ASP A 9 25.90 -12.09 -5.89
N PHE A 10 24.98 -11.78 -4.93
CA PHE A 10 23.80 -11.02 -5.17
C PHE A 10 23.61 -9.89 -4.13
N VAL A 11 23.04 -8.79 -4.60
CA VAL A 11 22.45 -7.74 -3.76
C VAL A 11 20.98 -7.62 -4.16
N LEU A 12 20.08 -7.96 -3.24
CA LEU A 12 18.64 -7.81 -3.42
C LEU A 12 18.20 -6.47 -2.85
N MET A 13 17.47 -5.69 -3.64
CA MET A 13 16.91 -4.40 -3.27
C MET A 13 15.40 -4.44 -3.43
N LYS A 14 14.65 -3.88 -2.48
CA LYS A 14 13.21 -3.69 -2.60
C LYS A 14 12.92 -2.26 -3.02
N TYR A 15 12.13 -2.08 -4.09
CA TYR A 15 11.84 -0.78 -4.70
C TYR A 15 10.35 -0.53 -4.84
N TRP A 16 9.89 0.64 -4.40
CA TRP A 16 8.47 1.03 -4.47
C TRP A 16 8.23 2.52 -4.74
N THR A 17 9.29 3.34 -4.83
CA THR A 17 9.15 4.78 -5.07
C THR A 17 10.39 5.38 -5.75
N PRO A 18 10.22 6.23 -6.76
CA PRO A 18 11.31 6.91 -7.46
C PRO A 18 12.21 7.77 -6.57
N PHE A 19 11.70 8.24 -5.44
CA PHE A 19 12.47 9.02 -4.46
C PHE A 19 13.75 8.29 -4.00
N MET A 20 13.72 6.97 -3.90
CA MET A 20 14.87 6.15 -3.48
C MET A 20 15.87 5.88 -4.62
N ALA A 21 15.48 6.12 -5.86
CA ALA A 21 16.24 5.72 -7.04
C ALA A 21 17.66 6.31 -7.12
N PRO A 22 17.93 7.59 -6.76
CA PRO A 22 19.29 8.12 -6.78
C PRO A 22 20.23 7.37 -5.83
N CYS A 23 19.77 7.06 -4.63
CA CYS A 23 20.53 6.31 -3.65
C CYS A 23 20.74 4.85 -4.12
N PHE A 24 19.68 4.17 -4.48
CA PHE A 24 19.70 2.76 -4.89
C PHE A 24 20.47 2.56 -6.20
N GLY A 25 20.32 3.45 -7.17
CA GLY A 25 21.08 3.40 -8.42
C GLY A 25 22.58 3.60 -8.21
N THR A 26 22.96 4.43 -7.25
CA THR A 26 24.36 4.60 -6.86
C THR A 26 24.91 3.34 -6.17
N ILE A 27 24.18 2.77 -5.23
CA ILE A 27 24.56 1.53 -4.55
C ILE A 27 24.70 0.38 -5.55
N ALA A 28 23.74 0.23 -6.47
CA ALA A 28 23.74 -0.80 -7.50
C ALA A 28 25.00 -0.69 -8.40
N ARG A 29 25.34 0.49 -8.85
CA ARG A 29 26.56 0.71 -9.65
C ARG A 29 27.83 0.40 -8.87
N ILE A 30 27.90 0.78 -7.60
CA ILE A 30 29.02 0.45 -6.73
C ILE A 30 29.14 -1.08 -6.53
N ALA A 31 28.02 -1.78 -6.36
CA ALA A 31 27.98 -3.23 -6.22
C ALA A 31 28.48 -3.91 -7.50
N ARG A 32 27.90 -3.58 -8.63
CA ARG A 32 28.29 -4.13 -9.95
C ARG A 32 29.74 -3.79 -10.36
N GLY A 33 30.26 -2.68 -9.84
CA GLY A 33 31.63 -2.23 -10.15
C GLY A 33 32.76 -3.17 -9.68
N ASN A 34 32.47 -4.25 -8.95
CA ASN A 34 33.45 -5.30 -8.63
C ASN A 34 33.54 -6.41 -9.71
N GLY A 35 32.70 -6.37 -10.75
CA GLY A 35 32.66 -7.32 -11.86
C GLY A 35 32.09 -8.70 -11.51
N HIS A 36 31.58 -8.89 -10.29
CA HIS A 36 31.09 -10.17 -9.77
C HIS A 36 29.62 -10.07 -9.29
N THR A 37 29.34 -9.12 -8.43
CA THR A 37 28.04 -8.96 -7.78
C THR A 37 26.94 -8.61 -8.80
N LYS A 38 25.85 -9.38 -8.78
CA LYS A 38 24.61 -9.08 -9.50
C LYS A 38 23.64 -8.31 -8.60
N VAL A 39 22.92 -7.35 -9.17
CA VAL A 39 21.89 -6.58 -8.46
C VAL A 39 20.53 -7.05 -8.92
N LEU A 40 19.74 -7.57 -7.98
CA LEU A 40 18.36 -7.97 -8.17
C LEU A 40 17.43 -6.95 -7.49
N CYS A 41 16.27 -6.72 -8.09
CA CYS A 41 15.28 -5.81 -7.55
C CYS A 41 13.92 -6.50 -7.43
N GLN A 42 13.38 -6.55 -6.22
CA GLN A 42 11.96 -6.78 -6.02
C GLN A 42 11.26 -5.44 -6.19
N ILE A 43 10.41 -5.34 -7.21
CA ILE A 43 9.76 -4.10 -7.58
C ILE A 43 8.26 -4.16 -7.27
N ASP A 44 7.80 -3.28 -6.39
CA ASP A 44 6.39 -3.19 -5.99
C ASP A 44 5.64 -2.20 -6.88
N ASN A 45 6.27 -1.05 -7.21
CA ASN A 45 5.72 -0.03 -8.11
C ASN A 45 6.84 0.58 -8.94
N VAL A 46 6.60 0.82 -10.23
CA VAL A 46 7.46 1.62 -11.11
C VAL A 46 6.98 3.06 -11.10
N GLU A 47 5.71 3.26 -11.36
CA GLU A 47 5.08 4.58 -11.33
C GLU A 47 4.40 4.78 -9.98
N PRO A 48 4.70 5.88 -9.26
CA PRO A 48 4.06 6.18 -7.98
C PRO A 48 2.61 6.62 -8.21
N HIS A 49 1.77 6.48 -7.19
CA HIS A 49 0.40 7.00 -7.24
C HIS A 49 0.34 8.54 -7.27
N GLU A 50 1.37 9.20 -6.74
CA GLU A 50 1.54 10.64 -6.76
C GLU A 50 2.74 10.98 -7.66
N HIS A 51 2.50 11.56 -8.84
CA HIS A 51 3.52 11.78 -9.85
C HIS A 51 4.33 13.06 -9.64
N HIS A 52 5.65 12.96 -9.82
CA HIS A 52 6.57 14.10 -9.83
C HIS A 52 7.38 14.13 -11.13
N LEU A 53 7.81 15.32 -11.54
CA LEU A 53 8.61 15.51 -12.77
C LEU A 53 9.95 14.73 -12.74
N THR A 54 10.43 14.42 -11.55
CA THR A 54 11.69 13.69 -11.33
C THR A 54 11.55 12.17 -11.42
N ASP A 55 10.34 11.62 -11.43
CA ASP A 55 10.11 10.18 -11.35
C ASP A 55 10.74 9.43 -12.53
N LYS A 56 10.49 9.88 -13.75
CA LYS A 56 11.02 9.23 -14.96
C LYS A 56 12.55 9.21 -15.01
N PRO A 57 13.27 10.33 -14.81
CA PRO A 57 14.75 10.30 -14.81
C PRO A 57 15.31 9.48 -13.64
N PHE A 58 14.66 9.49 -12.48
CA PHE A 58 15.07 8.72 -11.33
C PHE A 58 14.89 7.22 -11.57
N ASN A 59 13.73 6.79 -12.05
CA ASN A 59 13.47 5.41 -12.45
C ASN A 59 14.50 4.94 -13.49
N ARG A 60 14.74 5.73 -14.54
CA ARG A 60 15.75 5.41 -15.55
C ARG A 60 17.12 5.22 -14.92
N TYR A 61 17.53 6.11 -14.01
CA TYR A 61 18.83 6.03 -13.34
C TYR A 61 19.01 4.74 -12.55
N TYR A 62 17.98 4.30 -11.79
CA TYR A 62 18.07 3.08 -10.98
C TYR A 62 17.86 1.81 -11.81
N LEU A 63 16.76 1.73 -12.55
CA LEU A 63 16.33 0.48 -13.19
C LEU A 63 17.34 0.00 -14.27
N HIS A 64 18.07 0.90 -14.92
CA HIS A 64 19.18 0.53 -15.81
C HIS A 64 20.40 -0.06 -15.08
N SER A 65 20.48 0.06 -13.77
CA SER A 65 21.58 -0.49 -12.97
C SER A 65 21.27 -1.85 -12.34
N VAL A 66 20.10 -2.42 -12.62
CA VAL A 66 19.61 -3.69 -12.10
C VAL A 66 19.84 -4.80 -13.13
N ASP A 67 20.28 -5.97 -12.68
CA ASP A 67 20.57 -7.13 -13.54
C ASP A 67 19.37 -8.08 -13.69
N GLY A 68 18.37 -7.98 -12.80
CA GLY A 68 17.14 -8.78 -12.84
C GLY A 68 16.09 -8.30 -11.87
N PHE A 69 14.84 -8.61 -12.18
CA PHE A 69 13.69 -8.13 -11.42
C PHE A 69 12.82 -9.28 -10.92
N VAL A 70 12.17 -9.06 -9.77
CA VAL A 70 11.02 -9.83 -9.31
C VAL A 70 9.85 -8.86 -9.21
N TYR A 71 8.75 -9.16 -9.87
CA TYR A 71 7.54 -8.31 -9.88
C TYR A 71 6.31 -9.09 -9.41
N MET A 72 5.29 -8.37 -8.89
CA MET A 72 4.14 -8.98 -8.25
C MET A 72 2.81 -8.70 -8.98
N SER A 73 2.81 -7.85 -10.03
CA SER A 73 1.63 -7.62 -10.86
C SER A 73 2.02 -7.38 -12.32
N GLU A 74 1.15 -7.77 -13.24
CA GLU A 74 1.37 -7.57 -14.69
C GLU A 74 1.41 -6.09 -15.07
N GLN A 75 0.72 -5.23 -14.34
CA GLN A 75 0.81 -3.78 -14.53
C GLN A 75 2.23 -3.29 -14.29
N VAL A 76 2.84 -3.66 -13.14
CA VAL A 76 4.23 -3.30 -12.81
C VAL A 76 5.20 -3.83 -13.86
N HIS A 77 4.97 -5.04 -14.39
CA HIS A 77 5.77 -5.59 -15.46
C HIS A 77 5.69 -4.75 -16.74
N SER A 78 4.47 -4.37 -17.15
CA SER A 78 4.27 -3.51 -18.32
C SER A 78 4.98 -2.16 -18.17
N GLU A 79 4.85 -1.52 -17.03
CA GLU A 79 5.54 -0.25 -16.72
C GLU A 79 7.07 -0.41 -16.71
N LEU A 80 7.58 -1.52 -16.14
CA LEU A 80 9.01 -1.82 -16.08
C LEU A 80 9.64 -1.92 -17.47
N ARG A 81 8.92 -2.50 -18.46
CA ARG A 81 9.40 -2.67 -19.83
C ARG A 81 9.67 -1.36 -20.56
N ALA A 82 9.12 -0.23 -20.10
CA ALA A 82 9.48 1.09 -20.59
C ALA A 82 10.90 1.55 -20.14
N TYR A 83 11.48 0.86 -19.17
CA TYR A 83 12.77 1.24 -18.57
C TYR A 83 13.85 0.16 -18.71
N SER A 84 13.53 -1.12 -18.80
CA SER A 84 14.53 -2.20 -18.77
C SER A 84 14.04 -3.48 -19.46
N ASP A 85 14.94 -4.07 -20.25
CA ASP A 85 14.76 -5.40 -20.85
C ASP A 85 15.42 -6.53 -20.05
N ALA A 86 15.94 -6.23 -18.85
CA ALA A 86 16.55 -7.21 -18.00
C ALA A 86 15.55 -8.34 -17.62
N PRO A 87 16.05 -9.56 -17.36
CA PRO A 87 15.20 -10.68 -16.95
C PRO A 87 14.28 -10.30 -15.79
N ALA A 88 13.02 -10.70 -15.87
CA ALA A 88 12.02 -10.41 -14.84
C ALA A 88 11.21 -11.68 -14.54
N LEU A 89 11.04 -11.97 -13.24
CA LEU A 89 10.31 -13.12 -12.73
C LEU A 89 9.02 -12.65 -12.05
N PHE A 90 7.89 -13.23 -12.44
CA PHE A 90 6.64 -13.03 -11.75
C PHE A 90 6.61 -13.83 -10.44
N SER A 91 6.32 -13.16 -9.34
CA SER A 91 6.08 -13.76 -8.03
C SER A 91 4.92 -13.02 -7.38
N PRO A 92 3.72 -13.60 -7.34
CA PRO A 92 2.55 -12.92 -6.80
C PRO A 92 2.74 -12.55 -5.33
N HIS A 93 2.08 -11.50 -4.90
CA HIS A 93 2.11 -11.10 -3.50
C HIS A 93 1.60 -12.25 -2.62
N PRO A 94 2.34 -12.66 -1.57
CA PRO A 94 1.87 -13.71 -0.67
C PRO A 94 0.59 -13.25 0.06
N LEU A 95 -0.23 -14.21 0.46
CA LEU A 95 -1.34 -13.94 1.37
C LEU A 95 -0.80 -13.51 2.73
N PHE A 96 -1.51 -12.58 3.35
CA PHE A 96 -1.22 -12.19 4.73
C PHE A 96 -1.83 -13.22 5.68
N GLU A 97 -0.99 -14.02 6.32
CA GLU A 97 -1.40 -15.06 7.28
C GLU A 97 -0.97 -14.73 8.72
N ASN A 98 -0.61 -13.47 8.96
CA ASN A 98 -0.07 -13.00 10.23
C ASN A 98 -1.14 -12.47 11.21
N PHE A 99 -2.40 -12.46 10.80
CA PHE A 99 -3.50 -11.92 11.62
C PHE A 99 -4.13 -12.96 12.58
N GLY A 100 -3.54 -14.17 12.68
CA GLY A 100 -4.02 -15.23 13.56
C GLY A 100 -5.20 -16.04 12.99
N GLU A 101 -5.83 -16.82 13.86
CA GLU A 101 -6.97 -17.64 13.50
C GLU A 101 -8.25 -16.81 13.40
N ARG A 102 -9.13 -17.24 12.49
CA ARG A 102 -10.43 -16.58 12.31
C ARG A 102 -11.26 -16.66 13.60
N VAL A 103 -11.65 -15.52 14.12
CA VAL A 103 -12.51 -15.38 15.29
C VAL A 103 -13.98 -15.42 14.88
N GLU A 104 -14.81 -16.07 15.69
CA GLU A 104 -16.26 -16.06 15.48
C GLU A 104 -16.82 -14.64 15.60
N ARG A 105 -17.79 -14.31 14.74
CA ARG A 105 -18.32 -12.94 14.60
C ARG A 105 -18.86 -12.37 15.91
N SER A 106 -19.55 -13.18 16.71
CA SER A 106 -20.06 -12.74 18.01
C SER A 106 -18.98 -12.33 18.98
N GLU A 107 -17.89 -13.10 19.03
CA GLU A 107 -16.71 -12.82 19.84
C GLU A 107 -15.98 -11.58 19.34
N ALA A 108 -15.78 -11.44 18.03
CA ALA A 108 -15.17 -10.26 17.43
C ALA A 108 -15.98 -8.99 17.76
N CYS A 109 -17.30 -9.03 17.65
CA CYS A 109 -18.15 -7.90 18.01
C CYS A 109 -17.97 -7.50 19.49
N VAL A 110 -17.92 -8.49 20.40
CA VAL A 110 -17.69 -8.21 21.83
C VAL A 110 -16.33 -7.57 22.06
N ARG A 111 -15.25 -8.11 21.47
CA ARG A 111 -13.89 -7.58 21.59
C ARG A 111 -13.79 -6.13 21.09
N LEU A 112 -14.45 -5.83 19.98
CA LEU A 112 -14.39 -4.52 19.33
C LEU A 112 -15.49 -3.55 19.82
N GLY A 113 -16.35 -3.96 20.74
CA GLY A 113 -17.45 -3.12 21.22
C GLY A 113 -18.51 -2.84 20.17
N LEU A 114 -18.71 -3.76 19.22
CA LEU A 114 -19.64 -3.64 18.10
C LEU A 114 -20.97 -4.36 18.41
N ASP A 115 -22.07 -3.80 17.92
CA ASP A 115 -23.39 -4.45 18.04
C ASP A 115 -23.53 -5.60 17.02
N PRO A 116 -23.67 -6.86 17.45
CA PRO A 116 -23.79 -7.99 16.54
C PRO A 116 -25.07 -7.98 15.67
N ALA A 117 -26.06 -7.16 15.99
CA ALA A 117 -27.26 -6.98 15.18
C ALA A 117 -26.99 -6.17 13.89
N ASN A 118 -25.98 -5.31 13.88
CA ASN A 118 -25.61 -4.53 12.71
C ASN A 118 -24.72 -5.32 11.75
N ARG A 119 -24.79 -5.00 10.46
CA ARG A 119 -23.81 -5.41 9.44
C ARG A 119 -22.77 -4.29 9.27
N TYR A 120 -21.53 -4.66 9.09
CA TYR A 120 -20.44 -3.72 8.99
C TYR A 120 -19.79 -3.76 7.61
N VAL A 121 -19.54 -2.58 7.05
CA VAL A 121 -18.63 -2.37 5.91
C VAL A 121 -17.34 -1.79 6.48
N LEU A 122 -16.21 -2.34 6.12
CA LEU A 122 -14.91 -1.93 6.63
C LEU A 122 -14.09 -1.22 5.55
N PHE A 123 -13.60 -0.02 5.88
CA PHE A 123 -12.47 0.63 5.21
C PHE A 123 -11.26 0.48 6.12
N PHE A 124 -10.20 -0.19 5.65
CA PHE A 124 -9.05 -0.55 6.49
C PHE A 124 -7.72 -0.10 5.89
N GLY A 125 -6.80 0.34 6.76
CA GLY A 125 -5.41 0.65 6.47
C GLY A 125 -5.13 2.15 6.47
N LEU A 126 -3.90 2.56 6.10
CA LEU A 126 -3.48 3.96 6.08
C LEU A 126 -4.42 4.80 5.20
N ILE A 127 -4.95 5.88 5.75
CA ILE A 127 -5.89 6.76 5.05
C ILE A 127 -5.08 7.80 4.27
N ARG A 128 -5.19 7.71 2.93
CA ARG A 128 -4.57 8.61 1.95
C ARG A 128 -5.60 8.99 0.89
N ASP A 129 -5.44 10.14 0.26
CA ASP A 129 -6.40 10.68 -0.71
C ASP A 129 -6.71 9.69 -1.84
N TYR A 130 -5.69 9.03 -2.40
CA TYR A 130 -5.87 8.07 -3.49
C TYR A 130 -6.63 6.79 -3.12
N LYS A 131 -6.85 6.52 -1.82
CA LYS A 131 -7.59 5.31 -1.37
C LYS A 131 -9.10 5.46 -1.41
N GLY A 132 -9.61 6.66 -1.68
CA GLY A 132 -11.02 6.89 -1.98
C GLY A 132 -11.96 6.81 -0.78
N LEU A 133 -11.51 7.13 0.44
CA LEU A 133 -12.41 7.22 1.60
C LEU A 133 -13.49 8.29 1.37
N ASP A 134 -13.15 9.38 0.71
CA ASP A 134 -14.09 10.43 0.32
C ASP A 134 -15.21 9.92 -0.58
N LEU A 135 -14.85 9.08 -1.59
CA LEU A 135 -15.82 8.45 -2.48
C LEU A 135 -16.72 7.45 -1.72
N LEU A 136 -16.15 6.71 -0.77
CA LEU A 136 -16.93 5.78 0.06
C LEU A 136 -17.92 6.52 0.95
N LEU A 137 -17.52 7.64 1.57
CA LEU A 137 -18.41 8.46 2.39
C LEU A 137 -19.55 9.07 1.57
N ASP A 138 -19.26 9.53 0.34
CA ASP A 138 -20.30 10.04 -0.58
C ASP A 138 -21.26 8.94 -1.01
N ALA A 139 -20.75 7.74 -1.33
CA ALA A 139 -21.59 6.62 -1.67
C ALA A 139 -22.45 6.17 -0.48
N TRP A 140 -21.88 6.17 0.73
CA TRP A 140 -22.63 5.87 1.94
C TRP A 140 -23.77 6.88 2.18
N ALA A 141 -23.49 8.17 2.01
CA ALA A 141 -24.49 9.22 2.11
C ALA A 141 -25.65 9.05 1.09
N GLN A 142 -25.33 8.61 -0.13
CA GLN A 142 -26.35 8.31 -1.14
C GLN A 142 -27.22 7.11 -0.73
N LEU A 143 -26.59 6.03 -0.23
CA LEU A 143 -27.32 4.86 0.27
C LEU A 143 -28.22 5.22 1.45
N ARG A 144 -27.77 6.06 2.37
CA ARG A 144 -28.56 6.55 3.50
C ARG A 144 -29.78 7.34 3.04
N ARG A 145 -29.62 8.28 2.11
CA ARG A 145 -30.74 9.03 1.53
C ARG A 145 -31.77 8.12 0.83
N ALA A 146 -31.31 6.99 0.30
CA ALA A 146 -32.17 5.98 -0.32
C ALA A 146 -32.76 4.97 0.70
N GLY A 147 -32.56 5.15 2.02
CA GLY A 147 -33.04 4.23 3.07
C GLY A 147 -32.37 2.86 3.07
N ARG A 148 -31.16 2.74 2.51
CA ARG A 148 -30.48 1.45 2.30
C ARG A 148 -29.38 1.15 3.31
N THR A 149 -29.22 1.98 4.36
CA THR A 149 -28.20 1.79 5.42
C THR A 149 -28.79 1.26 6.73
N GLU A 150 -30.10 1.00 6.80
CA GLU A 150 -30.74 0.45 8.00
C GLU A 150 -30.07 -0.86 8.43
N GLY A 151 -29.73 -0.99 9.72
CA GLY A 151 -29.00 -2.12 10.29
C GLY A 151 -27.57 -2.27 9.73
N ARG A 152 -27.00 -1.23 9.12
CA ARG A 152 -25.64 -1.22 8.60
C ARG A 152 -24.83 -0.08 9.21
N ARG A 153 -23.52 -0.31 9.36
CA ARG A 153 -22.55 0.69 9.82
C ARG A 153 -21.29 0.64 8.97
N LEU A 154 -20.62 1.78 8.85
CA LEU A 154 -19.32 1.88 8.20
C LEU A 154 -18.24 1.99 9.27
N ILE A 155 -17.29 1.07 9.27
CA ILE A 155 -16.07 1.17 10.09
C ILE A 155 -14.97 1.75 9.21
N VAL A 156 -14.34 2.83 9.68
CA VAL A 156 -13.12 3.40 9.10
C VAL A 156 -12.01 3.19 10.11
N ALA A 157 -11.07 2.30 9.81
CA ALA A 157 -10.02 1.88 10.72
C ALA A 157 -8.63 2.08 10.10
N GLY A 158 -7.80 2.91 10.73
CA GLY A 158 -6.43 3.21 10.33
C GLY A 158 -6.05 4.66 10.58
N GLU A 159 -4.75 4.94 10.46
CA GLU A 159 -4.18 6.26 10.69
C GLU A 159 -4.33 7.17 9.46
N PHE A 160 -4.63 8.45 9.69
CA PHE A 160 -4.62 9.47 8.65
C PHE A 160 -3.19 9.91 8.31
N TYR A 161 -2.82 9.74 7.05
CA TYR A 161 -1.57 10.26 6.44
C TYR A 161 -1.86 11.45 5.52
N THR A 162 -3.04 12.03 5.65
CA THR A 162 -3.52 13.24 4.98
C THR A 162 -4.32 14.06 5.98
N ALA A 163 -4.74 15.28 5.62
CA ALA A 163 -5.61 16.10 6.48
C ALA A 163 -6.92 15.34 6.76
N ARG A 164 -7.30 15.21 8.04
CA ARG A 164 -8.51 14.47 8.44
C ARG A 164 -9.79 15.32 8.37
N GLU A 165 -9.65 16.63 8.50
CA GLU A 165 -10.76 17.58 8.57
C GLU A 165 -11.72 17.45 7.40
N PRO A 166 -11.29 17.30 6.12
CA PRO A 166 -12.21 17.14 4.99
C PRO A 166 -13.13 15.93 5.14
N TYR A 167 -12.63 14.83 5.71
CA TYR A 167 -13.41 13.60 5.93
C TYR A 167 -14.40 13.77 7.08
N LEU A 168 -13.98 14.40 8.19
CA LEU A 168 -14.85 14.70 9.32
C LEU A 168 -15.98 15.64 8.93
N ASN A 169 -15.68 16.68 8.16
CA ASN A 169 -16.69 17.60 7.63
C ASN A 169 -17.68 16.85 6.73
N ARG A 170 -17.21 15.97 5.86
CA ARG A 170 -18.06 15.15 4.99
C ARG A 170 -18.99 14.22 5.78
N ILE A 171 -18.52 13.64 6.86
CA ILE A 171 -19.35 12.85 7.80
C ILE A 171 -20.40 13.74 8.43
N ALA A 172 -20.02 14.92 8.92
CA ALA A 172 -20.92 15.86 9.59
C ALA A 172 -21.98 16.44 8.63
N ASP A 173 -21.56 16.93 7.47
CA ASP A 173 -22.43 17.57 6.47
C ASP A 173 -23.48 16.60 5.90
N ASN A 174 -23.16 15.32 5.84
CA ASN A 174 -24.08 14.28 5.41
C ASN A 174 -24.84 13.59 6.58
N GLY A 175 -24.63 14.02 7.81
CA GLY A 175 -25.31 13.49 9.00
C GLY A 175 -24.97 12.02 9.30
N LEU A 176 -23.75 11.58 9.02
CA LEU A 176 -23.32 10.17 9.11
C LEU A 176 -22.72 9.80 10.46
N GLN A 177 -22.75 10.68 11.47
CA GLN A 177 -22.06 10.51 12.75
C GLN A 177 -22.47 9.23 13.50
N ASP A 178 -23.74 8.84 13.38
CA ASP A 178 -24.29 7.65 14.04
C ASP A 178 -24.07 6.36 13.24
N GLU A 179 -23.63 6.47 11.99
CA GLU A 179 -23.44 5.34 11.08
C GLU A 179 -21.97 5.03 10.80
N VAL A 180 -21.06 6.00 10.98
CA VAL A 180 -19.62 5.87 10.74
C VAL A 180 -18.87 5.75 12.05
N LEU A 181 -18.25 4.59 12.26
CA LEU A 181 -17.37 4.31 13.40
C LEU A 181 -15.94 4.59 12.97
N LEU A 182 -15.34 5.66 13.51
CA LEU A 182 -14.00 6.09 13.15
C LEU A 182 -12.99 5.63 14.20
N HIS A 183 -12.06 4.76 13.80
CA HIS A 183 -10.90 4.31 14.56
C HIS A 183 -9.62 4.90 13.96
N ASP A 184 -9.37 6.19 14.23
CA ASP A 184 -8.18 6.94 13.77
C ASP A 184 -6.98 6.57 14.64
N ARG A 185 -6.45 5.37 14.42
CA ARG A 185 -5.28 4.84 15.12
C ARG A 185 -4.67 3.68 14.36
N PHE A 186 -3.43 3.34 14.71
CA PHE A 186 -2.87 2.04 14.33
C PHE A 186 -3.75 0.90 14.86
N ILE A 187 -4.10 -0.04 14.01
CA ILE A 187 -4.86 -1.23 14.38
C ILE A 187 -3.84 -2.37 14.57
N PRO A 188 -3.70 -2.93 15.77
CA PRO A 188 -2.84 -4.09 16.02
C PRO A 188 -3.29 -5.31 15.20
N ASP A 189 -2.35 -6.18 14.84
CA ASP A 189 -2.63 -7.40 14.05
C ASP A 189 -3.66 -8.30 14.74
N ASP A 190 -3.69 -8.32 16.08
CA ASP A 190 -4.66 -9.10 16.87
C ASP A 190 -6.10 -8.55 16.81
N ASP A 191 -6.28 -7.30 16.35
CA ASP A 191 -7.58 -6.64 16.20
C ASP A 191 -8.08 -6.66 14.75
N VAL A 192 -7.27 -7.19 13.81
CA VAL A 192 -7.61 -7.33 12.39
C VAL A 192 -8.27 -8.67 12.13
#